data_8efffcef7980cbd282b9e3c177c93c15
#
_entry.id   8efffcef7980cbd282b9e3c177c93c15
#
_cell.length_a   1.000
_cell.length_b   1.000
_cell.length_c   1.000
_cell.angle_alpha   90.00
_cell.angle_beta   90.00
_cell.angle_gamma   90.00
#
_symmetry.space_group_name_H-M   'P 1'
#
loop_
_entity.id
_entity.type
_entity.pdbx_description
1 polymer ?
#
loop_
_entity_poly.entity_id
_entity_poly.type
_entity_poly.pdbx_seq_one_letter_code
_entity_poly.pdbx_strand_id
1 'polypeptide(L)' 'IMPDLSGKTVKEVTELLKNMGLEFTPVGSGKAVKQMPSAGTMVKKGNMASVEFE' A
#
# COMPACT_ATOMS: atom_id res chain seq x y z
N ILE A 1 6.35 -10.20 -1.16
CA ILE A 1 6.98 -9.05 -1.86
C ILE A 1 5.98 -7.93 -2.06
N MET A 2 6.36 -6.73 -1.72
CA MET A 2 5.50 -5.57 -1.81
C MET A 2 5.21 -5.20 -3.27
N PRO A 3 3.93 -5.15 -3.66
CA PRO A 3 3.61 -4.80 -5.04
C PRO A 3 3.76 -3.29 -5.30
N ASP A 4 3.83 -2.93 -6.57
CA ASP A 4 3.85 -1.53 -6.99
C ASP A 4 2.44 -0.96 -6.88
N LEU A 5 2.26 0.01 -6.02
CA LEU A 5 0.96 0.62 -5.75
C LEU A 5 0.75 1.95 -6.49
N SER A 6 1.75 2.41 -7.22
CA SER A 6 1.67 3.67 -7.95
C SER A 6 0.47 3.70 -8.90
N GLY A 7 -0.27 4.80 -8.86
CA GLY A 7 -1.42 4.99 -9.74
C GLY A 7 -2.68 4.25 -9.33
N LYS A 8 -2.63 3.48 -8.26
CA LYS A 8 -3.81 2.76 -7.77
C LYS A 8 -4.63 3.64 -6.84
N THR A 9 -5.93 3.39 -6.81
CA THR A 9 -6.83 4.14 -5.93
C THR A 9 -6.72 3.60 -4.50
N VAL A 10 -7.25 4.39 -3.55
CA VAL A 10 -7.28 3.99 -2.14
C VAL A 10 -7.94 2.63 -1.98
N LYS A 11 -9.04 2.42 -2.67
CA LYS A 11 -9.78 1.16 -2.59
C LYS A 11 -8.94 -0.02 -3.06
N GLU A 12 -8.29 0.12 -4.21
CA GLU A 12 -7.46 -0.94 -4.77
C GLU A 12 -6.29 -1.27 -3.86
N VAL A 13 -5.63 -0.24 -3.35
CA VAL A 13 -4.50 -0.43 -2.43
C VAL A 13 -4.95 -1.11 -1.15
N THR A 14 -6.09 -0.68 -0.61
CA THR A 14 -6.63 -1.26 0.62
C THR A 14 -6.89 -2.76 0.44
N GLU A 15 -7.52 -3.13 -0.66
CA GLU A 15 -7.82 -4.54 -0.93
C GLU A 15 -6.55 -5.37 -1.09
N LEU A 16 -5.57 -4.85 -1.82
CA LEU A 16 -4.31 -5.56 -2.03
C LEU A 16 -3.58 -5.81 -0.72
N LEU A 17 -3.43 -4.78 0.10
CA LEU A 17 -2.72 -4.90 1.36
C LEU A 17 -3.45 -5.77 2.36
N LYS A 18 -4.79 -5.69 2.34
CA LYS A 18 -5.61 -6.53 3.20
C LYS A 18 -5.44 -8.01 2.85
N ASN A 19 -5.41 -8.31 1.55
CA ASN A 19 -5.20 -9.69 1.09
C ASN A 19 -3.82 -10.21 1.47
N MET A 20 -2.84 -9.33 1.59
CA MET A 20 -1.49 -9.70 2.00
C MET A 20 -1.34 -9.82 3.52
N GLY A 21 -2.37 -9.45 4.26
CA GLY A 21 -2.31 -9.48 5.71
C GLY A 21 -1.54 -8.33 6.33
N LEU A 22 -1.38 -7.23 5.61
CA LEU A 22 -0.67 -6.06 6.08
C LEU A 22 -1.63 -5.05 6.68
N GLU A 23 -1.16 -4.32 7.68
CA GLU A 23 -1.90 -3.18 8.19
C GLU A 23 -1.61 -1.97 7.30
N PHE A 24 -2.65 -1.22 6.99
CA PHE A 24 -2.55 -0.16 6.01
C PHE A 24 -3.06 1.16 6.57
N THR A 25 -2.28 2.20 6.38
CA THR A 25 -2.67 3.56 6.77
C THR A 25 -2.67 4.45 5.53
N PRO A 26 -3.84 4.83 5.04
CA PRO A 26 -3.91 5.73 3.89
C PRO A 26 -3.71 7.18 4.32
N VAL A 27 -3.07 7.96 3.46
CA VAL A 27 -2.88 9.39 3.66
C VAL A 27 -3.33 10.10 2.39
N GLY A 28 -4.30 10.99 2.52
CA GLY A 28 -4.85 11.73 1.39
C GLY A 28 -5.91 10.94 0.64
N SER A 29 -6.19 11.38 -0.56
CA SER A 29 -7.19 10.75 -1.43
C SER A 29 -6.75 10.86 -2.88
N GLY A 30 -7.32 10.02 -3.75
CA GLY A 30 -6.96 9.99 -5.16
C GLY A 30 -6.13 8.77 -5.50
N LYS A 31 -4.98 8.99 -6.14
CA LYS A 31 -4.12 7.89 -6.56
C LYS A 31 -2.84 7.84 -5.75
N ALA A 32 -2.33 6.64 -5.56
CA ALA A 32 -1.10 6.44 -4.81
C ALA A 32 0.09 7.08 -5.52
N VAL A 33 0.81 7.93 -4.80
CA VAL A 33 2.01 8.58 -5.33
C VAL A 33 3.26 8.20 -4.56
N LYS A 34 3.09 7.69 -3.35
CA LYS A 34 4.20 7.30 -2.50
C LYS A 34 3.78 6.12 -1.65
N GLN A 35 4.68 5.19 -1.43
CA GLN A 35 4.39 4.03 -0.60
C GLN A 35 5.56 3.67 0.29
N MET A 36 5.25 3.09 1.42
CA MET A 36 6.21 2.47 2.31
C MET A 36 5.60 1.18 2.82
N PRO A 37 6.25 0.04 2.67
CA PRO A 37 7.55 -0.18 2.02
C PRO A 37 7.53 0.04 0.51
N SER A 38 8.72 0.19 -0.07
CA SER A 38 8.85 0.37 -1.51
C SER A 38 8.47 -0.89 -2.27
N ALA A 39 8.08 -0.73 -3.54
CA ALA A 39 7.79 -1.87 -4.39
C ALA A 39 8.99 -2.81 -4.47
N GLY A 40 8.72 -4.10 -4.42
CA GLY A 40 9.78 -5.11 -4.47
C GLY A 40 10.41 -5.42 -3.12
N THR A 41 10.05 -4.70 -2.07
CA THR A 41 10.57 -4.97 -0.73
C THR A 41 9.91 -6.22 -0.16
N MET A 42 10.66 -7.03 0.54
CA MET A 42 10.11 -8.21 1.20
C MET A 42 9.37 -7.78 2.46
N VAL A 43 8.10 -8.18 2.55
CA VAL A 43 7.26 -7.88 3.70
C VAL A 43 6.64 -9.16 4.22
N LYS A 44 6.30 -9.16 5.50
CA LYS A 44 5.66 -10.30 6.15
C LYS A 44 4.26 -9.92 6.60
N LYS A 45 3.43 -10.93 6.75
CA LYS A 45 2.10 -10.77 7.31
C LYS A 45 2.19 -10.06 8.67
N GLY A 46 1.37 -9.06 8.87
CA GLY A 46 1.38 -8.29 10.11
C GLY A 46 2.22 -7.04 10.07
N ASN A 47 3.01 -6.85 9.01
CA ASN A 47 3.78 -5.62 8.86
C ASN A 47 2.84 -4.45 8.59
N MET A 48 3.33 -3.25 8.89
CA MET A 48 2.58 -2.02 8.62
C MET A 48 3.00 -1.44 7.28
N ALA A 49 2.02 -0.89 6.58
CA ALA A 49 2.28 -0.20 5.32
C ALA A 49 1.57 1.15 5.35
N SER A 50 2.17 2.14 4.73
CA SER A 50 1.52 3.43 4.57
C SER A 50 1.66 3.88 3.12
N VAL A 51 0.64 4.55 2.62
CA VAL A 51 0.61 5.00 1.24
C VAL A 51 0.03 6.40 1.20
N GLU A 52 0.73 7.30 0.51
CA GLU A 52 0.23 8.64 0.27
C GLU A 52 -0.51 8.66 -1.05
N PHE A 53 -1.68 9.31 -1.02
CA PHE A 53 -2.51 9.48 -2.20
C PHE A 53 -2.66 10.96 -2.51
N GLU A 54 -2.80 11.27 -3.78
CA GLU A 54 -2.94 12.65 -4.21
C GLU A 54 -4.03 12.87 -5.23
#